data_cb1c76ff4cfa5c12d930412703f90ea3
#
_entry.id   cb1c76ff4cfa5c12d930412703f90ea3
#
_cell.length_a   1.000
_cell.length_b   1.000
_cell.length_c   1.000
_cell.angle_alpha   90.00
_cell.angle_beta   90.00
_cell.angle_gamma   90.00
#
_symmetry.space_group_name_H-M   'P 1'
#
loop_
_entity.id
_entity.type
_entity.pdbx_description
1 polymer ?
#
loop_
_entity_poly.entity_id
_entity_poly.type
_entity_poly.pdbx_seq_one_letter_code
_entity_poly.pdbx_strand_id
1 'polypeptide(L)'
;MLKAGVFEPARQAPDFSLASSAGHELKISQYRGRVVLLAFGFTSCTEVCPTTLNTFALARRKLGPAAAEVQVVYITVDPQRDVPARLAKYLGSFDPTFIGGTGTEEQLAAVRKSYGISAEKKTIGNDYSYAHSSFTYLIDRTGRIRALMPYGHSPDDYANDLTILLKE
;
A
#
# COMPACT_ATOMS: atom_id res chain seq x y z
N MET A 1 -3.61 17.77 -12.89
CA MET A 1 -2.18 17.47 -12.70
C MET A 1 -1.99 16.67 -11.42
N LEU A 2 -1.19 15.61 -11.49
CA LEU A 2 -0.90 14.77 -10.34
C LEU A 2 -0.10 15.55 -9.29
N LYS A 3 -0.42 15.33 -8.01
CA LYS A 3 0.31 15.88 -6.87
C LYS A 3 1.50 15.02 -6.47
N ALA A 4 1.44 13.73 -6.80
CA ALA A 4 2.55 12.81 -6.63
C ALA A 4 3.66 13.07 -7.65
N GLY A 5 4.86 12.59 -7.35
CA GLY A 5 5.95 12.59 -8.32
C GLY A 5 5.62 11.63 -9.47
N VAL A 6 5.55 12.15 -10.68
CA VAL A 6 5.21 11.36 -11.86
C VAL A 6 6.30 10.34 -12.14
N PHE A 7 5.90 9.11 -12.41
CA PHE A 7 6.79 8.01 -12.71
C PHE A 7 6.89 7.85 -14.23
N GLU A 8 8.00 8.31 -14.82
CA GLU A 8 8.17 8.31 -16.27
C GLU A 8 9.45 7.57 -16.68
N PRO A 9 9.34 6.69 -17.70
CA PRO A 9 8.09 6.26 -18.32
C PRO A 9 7.26 5.41 -17.34
N ALA A 10 5.95 5.44 -17.48
CA ALA A 10 5.09 4.54 -16.73
C ALA A 10 5.44 3.09 -17.05
N ARG A 11 5.56 2.23 -16.05
CA ARG A 11 5.92 0.83 -16.26
C ARG A 11 4.96 -0.10 -15.55
N GLN A 12 4.85 -1.33 -16.04
CA GLN A 12 4.03 -2.35 -15.42
C GLN A 12 4.48 -2.58 -13.98
N ALA A 13 3.54 -2.53 -13.04
CA ALA A 13 3.82 -2.86 -11.64
C ALA A 13 4.25 -4.33 -11.54
N PRO A 14 5.40 -4.62 -10.90
CA PRO A 14 5.82 -6.02 -10.72
C PRO A 14 4.77 -6.82 -9.97
N ASP A 15 4.37 -7.95 -10.54
CA ASP A 15 3.41 -8.83 -9.89
C ASP A 15 4.08 -9.65 -8.77
N PHE A 16 3.26 -10.17 -7.87
CA PHE A 16 3.71 -11.01 -6.78
C PHE A 16 2.58 -11.93 -6.34
N SER A 17 2.91 -12.92 -5.53
CA SER A 17 1.94 -13.82 -4.92
C SER A 17 2.25 -13.91 -3.43
N LEU A 18 1.33 -13.44 -2.60
CA LEU A 18 1.47 -13.41 -1.15
C LEU A 18 0.20 -13.95 -0.49
N ALA A 19 0.33 -14.35 0.77
CA ALA A 19 -0.85 -14.60 1.61
C ALA A 19 -1.54 -13.27 1.91
N SER A 20 -2.86 -13.24 1.90
CA SER A 20 -3.60 -12.01 2.17
C SER A 20 -4.34 -12.04 3.50
N SER A 21 -4.68 -10.86 3.99
CA SER A 21 -5.55 -10.69 5.16
C SER A 21 -6.99 -11.15 4.92
N ALA A 22 -7.36 -11.34 3.65
CA ALA A 22 -8.71 -11.79 3.26
C ALA A 22 -8.81 -13.32 3.09
N GLY A 23 -7.73 -14.06 3.33
CA GLY A 23 -7.73 -15.52 3.28
C GLY A 23 -7.50 -16.13 1.91
N HIS A 24 -7.34 -15.34 0.87
CA HIS A 24 -7.00 -15.82 -0.48
C HIS A 24 -5.62 -15.31 -0.90
N GLU A 25 -5.08 -15.86 -1.98
CA GLU A 25 -3.83 -15.39 -2.56
C GLU A 25 -3.96 -13.94 -3.01
N LEU A 26 -2.95 -13.13 -2.74
CA LEU A 26 -2.89 -11.73 -3.15
C LEU A 26 -1.90 -11.57 -4.30
N LYS A 27 -2.40 -11.08 -5.43
CA LYS A 27 -1.58 -10.67 -6.57
C LYS A 27 -2.01 -9.27 -6.99
N ILE A 28 -1.05 -8.42 -7.33
CA ILE A 28 -1.39 -7.06 -7.77
C ILE A 28 -2.19 -7.08 -9.08
N SER A 29 -1.92 -8.06 -9.95
CA SER A 29 -2.64 -8.25 -11.21
C SER A 29 -4.13 -8.53 -11.05
N GLN A 30 -4.59 -8.95 -9.87
CA GLN A 30 -6.03 -9.15 -9.58
C GLN A 30 -6.82 -7.85 -9.68
N TYR A 31 -6.17 -6.72 -9.53
CA TYR A 31 -6.83 -5.42 -9.43
C TYR A 31 -6.78 -4.62 -10.72
N ARG A 32 -6.41 -5.22 -11.84
CA ARG A 32 -6.52 -4.57 -13.15
C ARG A 32 -7.98 -4.20 -13.41
N GLY A 33 -8.19 -3.00 -13.92
CA GLY A 33 -9.51 -2.40 -14.02
C GLY A 33 -9.84 -1.47 -12.86
N ARG A 34 -9.07 -1.54 -11.79
CA ARG A 34 -9.16 -0.64 -10.63
C ARG A 34 -7.88 0.17 -10.49
N VAL A 35 -7.99 1.31 -9.83
CA VAL A 35 -6.81 2.08 -9.40
C VAL A 35 -6.34 1.52 -8.05
N VAL A 36 -5.04 1.32 -7.90
CA VAL A 36 -4.46 0.75 -6.69
C VAL A 36 -3.56 1.75 -5.99
N LEU A 37 -3.73 1.87 -4.69
CA LEU A 37 -2.75 2.50 -3.79
C LEU A 37 -1.99 1.37 -3.11
N LEU A 38 -0.71 1.26 -3.41
CA LEU A 38 0.16 0.23 -2.84
C LEU A 38 1.14 0.87 -1.86
N ALA A 39 1.11 0.43 -0.62
CA ALA A 39 2.00 0.94 0.43
C ALA A 39 2.64 -0.21 1.20
N PHE A 40 3.77 0.09 1.84
CA PHE A 40 4.53 -0.85 2.68
C PHE A 40 4.62 -0.30 4.09
N GLY A 41 4.55 -1.18 5.08
CA GLY A 41 4.65 -0.80 6.47
C GLY A 41 4.50 -2.00 7.41
N PHE A 42 4.12 -1.73 8.65
CA PHE A 42 3.90 -2.80 9.63
C PHE A 42 2.96 -2.32 10.74
N THR A 43 2.24 -3.27 11.36
CA THR A 43 1.18 -2.91 12.33
C THR A 43 1.73 -2.31 13.63
N SER A 44 2.96 -2.63 14.00
CA SER A 44 3.60 -2.08 15.20
C SER A 44 4.22 -0.69 14.99
N CYS A 45 4.14 -0.14 13.77
CA CYS A 45 4.54 1.24 13.49
C CYS A 45 3.58 2.20 14.19
N THR A 46 4.12 3.23 14.85
CA THR A 46 3.32 4.09 15.73
C THR A 46 2.92 5.43 15.13
N GLU A 47 3.58 5.89 14.06
CA GLU A 47 3.33 7.22 13.51
C GLU A 47 3.04 7.22 12.01
N VAL A 48 4.01 6.85 11.18
CA VAL A 48 3.92 7.00 9.72
C VAL A 48 2.83 6.11 9.12
N CYS A 49 2.80 4.83 9.49
CA CYS A 49 1.87 3.87 8.89
C CYS A 49 0.41 4.17 9.23
N PRO A 50 0.02 4.39 10.52
CA PRO A 50 -1.36 4.73 10.81
C PRO A 50 -1.79 6.08 10.22
N THR A 51 -0.90 7.06 10.14
CA THR A 51 -1.18 8.34 9.50
C THR A 51 -1.47 8.13 8.01
N THR A 52 -0.65 7.36 7.33
CA THR A 52 -0.82 7.06 5.90
C THR A 52 -2.14 6.32 5.64
N LEU A 53 -2.44 5.30 6.42
CA LEU A 53 -3.68 4.52 6.26
C LEU A 53 -4.92 5.36 6.55
N ASN A 54 -4.87 6.22 7.55
CA ASN A 54 -5.95 7.15 7.84
C ASN A 54 -6.15 8.15 6.68
N THR A 55 -5.06 8.62 6.10
CA THR A 55 -5.10 9.49 4.92
C THR A 55 -5.81 8.80 3.75
N PHE A 56 -5.50 7.52 3.50
CA PHE A 56 -6.18 6.74 2.46
C PHE A 56 -7.68 6.60 2.74
N ALA A 57 -8.06 6.32 3.98
CA ALA A 57 -9.46 6.20 4.35
C ALA A 57 -10.22 7.51 4.12
N LEU A 58 -9.63 8.64 4.48
CA LEU A 58 -10.22 9.96 4.26
C LEU A 58 -10.30 10.30 2.77
N ALA A 59 -9.27 9.98 1.99
CA ALA A 59 -9.28 10.20 0.54
C ALA A 59 -10.40 9.41 -0.14
N ARG A 60 -10.61 8.15 0.26
CA ARG A 60 -11.70 7.33 -0.27
C ARG A 60 -13.07 7.94 0.04
N ARG A 61 -13.27 8.47 1.24
CA ARG A 61 -14.52 9.16 1.60
C ARG A 61 -14.78 10.36 0.68
N LYS A 62 -13.75 11.10 0.33
CA LYS A 62 -13.85 12.24 -0.58
C LYS A 62 -14.25 11.85 -2.00
N LEU A 63 -13.91 10.62 -2.42
CA LEU A 63 -14.28 10.11 -3.74
C LEU A 63 -15.75 9.69 -3.82
N GLY A 64 -16.42 9.44 -2.68
CA GLY A 64 -17.79 8.96 -2.66
C GLY A 64 -17.92 7.60 -3.34
N PRO A 65 -18.94 7.41 -4.22
CA PRO A 65 -19.17 6.11 -4.89
C PRO A 65 -17.99 5.62 -5.73
N ALA A 66 -17.18 6.52 -6.26
CA ALA A 66 -16.00 6.17 -7.06
C ALA A 66 -14.93 5.41 -6.25
N ALA A 67 -14.98 5.50 -4.91
CA ALA A 67 -14.06 4.75 -4.05
C ALA A 67 -14.14 3.24 -4.25
N ALA A 68 -15.27 2.70 -4.74
CA ALA A 68 -15.41 1.28 -5.04
C ALA A 68 -14.43 0.80 -6.11
N GLU A 69 -13.91 1.69 -6.93
CA GLU A 69 -12.94 1.39 -7.99
C GLU A 69 -11.49 1.61 -7.57
N VAL A 70 -11.25 1.90 -6.28
CA VAL A 70 -9.92 2.08 -5.71
C VAL A 70 -9.67 0.97 -4.70
N GLN A 71 -8.55 0.28 -4.84
CA GLN A 71 -8.11 -0.75 -3.90
C GLN A 71 -6.85 -0.29 -3.19
N VAL A 72 -6.86 -0.30 -1.87
CA VAL A 72 -5.66 -0.10 -1.06
C VAL A 72 -5.07 -1.46 -0.74
N VAL A 73 -3.80 -1.63 -1.06
CA VAL A 73 -3.01 -2.84 -0.79
C VAL A 73 -1.84 -2.45 0.11
N TYR A 74 -1.73 -3.12 1.23
CA TYR A 74 -0.72 -2.83 2.25
C TYR A 74 0.15 -4.06 2.48
N ILE A 75 1.43 -3.97 2.11
CA ILE A 75 2.38 -5.09 2.25
C ILE A 75 3.21 -4.89 3.51
N THR A 76 3.19 -5.88 4.40
CA THR A 76 3.97 -5.79 5.63
C THR A 76 5.46 -5.99 5.38
N VAL A 77 6.27 -5.28 6.17
CA VAL A 77 7.73 -5.51 6.25
C VAL A 77 8.08 -6.37 7.46
N ASP A 78 7.09 -6.77 8.27
CA ASP A 78 7.27 -7.48 9.54
C ASP A 78 6.44 -8.78 9.56
N PRO A 79 6.87 -9.81 8.81
CA PRO A 79 6.07 -11.04 8.69
C PRO A 79 5.97 -11.81 10.01
N GLN A 80 6.91 -11.61 10.92
CA GLN A 80 6.94 -12.32 12.19
C GLN A 80 5.75 -11.92 13.09
N ARG A 81 5.41 -10.63 13.13
CA ARG A 81 4.27 -10.12 13.91
C ARG A 81 2.99 -9.99 13.09
N ASP A 82 3.12 -9.66 11.81
CA ASP A 82 1.99 -9.32 10.94
C ASP A 82 1.48 -10.54 10.18
N VAL A 83 0.87 -11.47 10.93
CA VAL A 83 0.15 -12.60 10.35
C VAL A 83 -1.17 -12.13 9.73
N PRO A 84 -1.80 -12.91 8.82
CA PRO A 84 -3.02 -12.47 8.12
C PRO A 84 -4.13 -11.96 9.04
N ALA A 85 -4.40 -12.62 10.14
CA ALA A 85 -5.45 -12.23 11.08
C ALA A 85 -5.16 -10.86 11.73
N ARG A 86 -3.90 -10.60 12.07
CA ARG A 86 -3.49 -9.31 12.64
C ARG A 86 -3.60 -8.18 11.63
N LEU A 87 -3.19 -8.44 10.38
CA LEU A 87 -3.34 -7.47 9.29
C LEU A 87 -4.81 -7.15 9.03
N ALA A 88 -5.66 -8.17 9.01
CA ALA A 88 -7.10 -7.97 8.79
C ALA A 88 -7.71 -7.05 9.84
N LYS A 89 -7.41 -7.31 11.11
CA LYS A 89 -7.92 -6.50 12.22
C LYS A 89 -7.40 -5.07 12.17
N TYR A 90 -6.10 -4.91 11.94
CA TYR A 90 -5.44 -3.60 11.88
C TYR A 90 -5.99 -2.75 10.73
N LEU A 91 -6.00 -3.30 9.52
CA LEU A 91 -6.48 -2.58 8.34
C LEU A 91 -7.98 -2.30 8.40
N GLY A 92 -8.76 -3.23 8.91
CA GLY A 92 -10.20 -3.07 9.06
C GLY A 92 -10.60 -1.93 10.00
N SER A 93 -9.70 -1.51 10.90
CA SER A 93 -9.95 -0.36 11.76
C SER A 93 -9.89 0.97 11.00
N PHE A 94 -9.28 1.00 9.81
CA PHE A 94 -9.23 2.18 8.95
C PHE A 94 -10.33 2.13 7.88
N ASP A 95 -10.45 1.01 7.18
CA ASP A 95 -11.45 0.81 6.14
C ASP A 95 -11.60 -0.70 5.89
N PRO A 96 -12.83 -1.23 5.85
CA PRO A 96 -13.06 -2.68 5.69
C PRO A 96 -12.62 -3.22 4.32
N THR A 97 -12.38 -2.38 3.32
CA THR A 97 -11.93 -2.80 1.99
C THR A 97 -10.42 -2.90 1.85
N PHE A 98 -9.66 -2.39 2.80
CA PHE A 98 -8.20 -2.47 2.76
C PHE A 98 -7.76 -3.92 2.87
N ILE A 99 -6.79 -4.30 2.04
CA ILE A 99 -6.25 -5.66 2.03
C ILE A 99 -4.75 -5.63 2.32
N GLY A 100 -4.29 -6.56 3.15
CA GLY A 100 -2.88 -6.70 3.49
C GLY A 100 -2.26 -7.94 2.88
N GLY A 101 -0.98 -7.85 2.59
CA GLY A 101 -0.18 -8.97 2.12
C GLY A 101 0.94 -9.29 3.09
N THR A 102 1.19 -10.57 3.32
CA THR A 102 2.29 -11.09 4.12
C THR A 102 2.81 -12.38 3.51
N GLY A 103 3.88 -12.90 4.06
CA GLY A 103 4.48 -14.13 3.58
C GLY A 103 5.75 -14.43 4.34
N THR A 104 6.62 -15.23 3.74
CA THR A 104 7.96 -15.47 4.31
C THR A 104 8.81 -14.22 4.14
N GLU A 105 9.87 -14.10 4.94
CA GLU A 105 10.83 -13.00 4.78
C GLU A 105 11.42 -12.98 3.37
N GLU A 106 11.69 -14.15 2.79
CA GLU A 106 12.21 -14.23 1.42
C GLU A 106 11.22 -13.70 0.39
N GLN A 107 9.94 -14.06 0.52
CA GLN A 107 8.89 -13.58 -0.38
C GLN A 107 8.75 -12.06 -0.28
N LEU A 108 8.71 -11.52 0.94
CA LEU A 108 8.57 -10.09 1.16
C LEU A 108 9.79 -9.30 0.71
N ALA A 109 10.99 -9.85 0.94
CA ALA A 109 12.22 -9.23 0.44
C ALA A 109 12.25 -9.14 -1.09
N ALA A 110 11.77 -10.16 -1.78
CA ALA A 110 11.69 -10.15 -3.24
C ALA A 110 10.71 -9.09 -3.74
N VAL A 111 9.56 -8.94 -3.08
CA VAL A 111 8.58 -7.90 -3.43
C VAL A 111 9.18 -6.51 -3.22
N ARG A 112 9.80 -6.26 -2.07
CA ARG A 112 10.46 -4.99 -1.78
C ARG A 112 11.52 -4.66 -2.83
N LYS A 113 12.35 -5.63 -3.19
CA LYS A 113 13.39 -5.44 -4.20
C LYS A 113 12.80 -5.04 -5.55
N SER A 114 11.73 -5.71 -5.96
CA SER A 114 11.09 -5.42 -7.25
C SER A 114 10.47 -4.02 -7.31
N TYR A 115 10.08 -3.46 -6.15
CA TYR A 115 9.51 -2.11 -6.05
C TYR A 115 10.52 -1.05 -5.60
N GLY A 116 11.76 -1.41 -5.32
CA GLY A 116 12.78 -0.47 -4.86
C GLY A 116 12.54 0.02 -3.43
N ILE A 117 11.89 -0.80 -2.60
CA ILE A 117 11.60 -0.46 -1.20
C ILE A 117 12.68 -1.04 -0.30
N SER A 118 13.22 -0.21 0.60
CA SER A 118 14.14 -0.65 1.64
C SER A 118 13.40 -0.87 2.94
N ALA A 119 13.83 -1.86 3.70
CA ALA A 119 13.37 -2.10 5.06
C ALA A 119 14.53 -2.64 5.89
N GLU A 120 14.79 -2.02 7.03
CA GLU A 120 15.88 -2.39 7.91
C GLU A 120 15.36 -2.60 9.32
N LYS A 121 15.61 -3.80 9.87
CA LYS A 121 15.24 -4.14 11.23
C LYS A 121 16.15 -3.44 12.22
N LYS A 122 15.54 -2.75 13.18
CA LYS A 122 16.25 -2.07 14.28
C LYS A 122 15.91 -2.74 15.59
N THR A 123 16.92 -3.26 16.28
CA THR A 123 16.74 -3.86 17.61
C THR A 123 16.77 -2.77 18.68
N ILE A 124 15.78 -2.76 19.57
CA ILE A 124 15.64 -1.79 20.67
C ILE A 124 15.39 -2.60 21.95
N GLY A 125 16.46 -2.82 22.74
CA GLY A 125 16.37 -3.66 23.93
C GLY A 125 15.97 -5.08 23.57
N ASN A 126 14.85 -5.57 24.14
CA ASN A 126 14.29 -6.89 23.85
C ASN A 126 13.22 -6.85 22.72
N ASP A 127 13.02 -5.69 22.11
CA ASP A 127 12.04 -5.49 21.05
C ASP A 127 12.72 -5.05 19.76
N TYR A 128 11.95 -4.89 18.70
CA TYR A 128 12.46 -4.42 17.42
C TYR A 128 11.43 -3.58 16.68
N SER A 129 11.93 -2.76 15.78
CA SER A 129 11.14 -1.96 14.87
C SER A 129 11.79 -2.00 13.48
N TYR A 130 11.20 -1.32 12.51
CA TYR A 130 11.71 -1.23 11.14
C TYR A 130 11.83 0.21 10.71
N ALA A 131 12.94 0.52 10.01
CA ALA A 131 13.04 1.70 9.18
C ALA A 131 12.79 1.26 7.75
N HIS A 132 11.86 1.92 7.05
CA HIS A 132 11.52 1.55 5.68
C HIS A 132 11.16 2.77 4.85
N SER A 133 11.22 2.60 3.52
CA SER A 133 10.79 3.63 2.58
C SER A 133 9.29 3.89 2.74
N SER A 134 8.90 5.16 2.73
CA SER A 134 7.52 5.60 3.02
C SER A 134 6.84 6.18 1.78
N PHE A 135 6.92 5.47 0.66
CA PHE A 135 6.27 5.85 -0.58
C PHE A 135 4.98 5.07 -0.78
N THR A 136 3.98 5.74 -1.36
CA THR A 136 2.78 5.09 -1.88
C THR A 136 2.88 5.05 -3.40
N TYR A 137 2.64 3.88 -3.98
CA TYR A 137 2.63 3.69 -5.42
C TYR A 137 1.20 3.87 -5.92
N LEU A 138 1.03 4.73 -6.92
CA LEU A 138 -0.25 4.93 -7.59
C LEU A 138 -0.21 4.12 -8.88
N ILE A 139 -1.05 3.10 -8.94
CA ILE A 139 -1.12 2.14 -10.05
C ILE A 139 -2.45 2.32 -10.77
N ASP A 140 -2.40 2.52 -12.08
CA ASP A 140 -3.60 2.78 -12.88
C ASP A 140 -4.38 1.49 -13.20
N ARG A 141 -5.49 1.65 -13.90
CA ARG A 141 -6.38 0.53 -14.26
C ARG A 141 -5.71 -0.52 -15.17
N THR A 142 -4.64 -0.16 -15.85
CA THR A 142 -3.90 -1.07 -16.71
C THR A 142 -2.78 -1.79 -15.97
N GLY A 143 -2.59 -1.49 -14.68
CA GLY A 143 -1.57 -2.10 -13.85
C GLY A 143 -0.21 -1.43 -13.94
N ARG A 144 -0.15 -0.20 -14.44
CA ARG A 144 1.12 0.54 -14.55
C ARG A 144 1.31 1.48 -13.38
N ILE A 145 2.54 1.55 -12.88
CA ILE A 145 2.93 2.56 -11.89
C ILE A 145 2.98 3.91 -12.59
N ARG A 146 2.14 4.84 -12.12
CA ARG A 146 2.02 6.18 -12.69
C ARG A 146 2.70 7.24 -11.84
N ALA A 147 2.76 7.04 -10.54
CA ALA A 147 3.31 8.03 -9.64
C ALA A 147 3.73 7.43 -8.32
N LEU A 148 4.63 8.13 -7.62
CA LEU A 148 5.04 7.84 -6.24
C LEU A 148 4.65 9.02 -5.38
N MET A 149 3.89 8.77 -4.31
CA MET A 149 3.49 9.78 -3.36
C MET A 149 4.33 9.63 -2.09
N PRO A 150 5.22 10.58 -1.77
CA PRO A 150 5.96 10.53 -0.51
C PRO A 150 5.05 10.74 0.69
N TYR A 151 5.52 10.36 1.87
CA TYR A 151 4.82 10.59 3.13
C TYR A 151 4.55 12.09 3.32
N GLY A 152 3.41 12.39 3.90
CA GLY A 152 3.05 13.76 4.31
C GLY A 152 2.04 14.47 3.41
N HIS A 153 1.62 13.84 2.32
CA HIS A 153 0.57 14.40 1.47
C HIS A 153 -0.81 14.26 2.11
N SER A 154 -1.67 15.22 1.81
CA SER A 154 -3.01 15.30 2.39
C SER A 154 -4.00 14.33 1.73
N PRO A 155 -5.15 14.05 2.40
CA PRO A 155 -6.24 13.34 1.74
C PRO A 155 -6.72 14.00 0.45
N ASP A 156 -6.68 15.33 0.37
CA ASP A 156 -7.07 16.06 -0.85
C ASP A 156 -6.12 15.79 -2.00
N ASP A 157 -4.81 15.71 -1.74
CA ASP A 157 -3.82 15.38 -2.76
C ASP A 157 -4.08 13.98 -3.33
N TYR A 158 -4.33 13.00 -2.45
CA TYR A 158 -4.67 11.64 -2.88
C TYR A 158 -5.98 11.60 -3.66
N ALA A 159 -7.02 12.29 -3.18
CA ALA A 159 -8.31 12.32 -3.87
C ALA A 159 -8.17 12.95 -5.26
N ASN A 160 -7.37 14.01 -5.39
CA ASN A 160 -7.06 14.64 -6.68
C ASN A 160 -6.44 13.63 -7.65
N ASP A 161 -5.38 12.96 -7.23
CA ASP A 161 -4.62 12.04 -8.09
C ASP A 161 -5.44 10.80 -8.44
N LEU A 162 -6.17 10.26 -7.48
CA LEU A 162 -7.07 9.13 -7.73
C LEU A 162 -8.17 9.50 -8.74
N THR A 163 -8.73 10.69 -8.63
CA THR A 163 -9.76 11.18 -9.56
C THR A 163 -9.21 11.23 -10.99
N ILE A 164 -7.97 11.71 -11.16
CA ILE A 164 -7.33 11.76 -12.47
C ILE A 164 -7.17 10.36 -13.06
N LEU A 165 -6.64 9.41 -12.27
CA LEU A 165 -6.43 8.04 -12.74
C LEU A 165 -7.75 7.30 -13.01
N LEU A 166 -8.79 7.56 -12.23
CA LEU A 166 -10.10 6.94 -12.41
C LEU A 166 -10.79 7.35 -13.70
N LYS A 167 -10.48 8.53 -14.22
CA LYS A 167 -11.08 9.07 -15.45
C LYS A 167 -10.38 8.58 -16.72
N GLU A 168 -9.26 7.92 -16.61
CA GLU A 168 -8.49 7.42 -17.76
C GLU A 168 -9.05 6.12 -18.34
#